data_3bd75ccd39ab216590f3a3c3a2d57710
#
_entry.id   3bd75ccd39ab216590f3a3c3a2d57710
#
_cell.length_a   1.000
_cell.length_b   1.000
_cell.length_c   1.000
_cell.angle_alpha   90.00
_cell.angle_beta   90.00
_cell.angle_gamma   90.00
#
_symmetry.space_group_name_H-M   'P 1'
#
loop_
_entity.id
_entity.type
_entity.pdbx_description
1 polymer ?
#
loop_
_entity_poly.entity_id
_entity_poly.type
_entity_poly.pdbx_seq_one_letter_code
_entity_poly.pdbx_strand_id
1 'polypeptide(L)'
;MTTDERPLMSRPPRSSDWPSGLLHLALLTSEILGRIPPLSVAPALAAMAAIGAWPWGRPSLQAAVGLCLAAAILGDGLSLALLPRKRWSFGPVTPPLLALALLRAALAFGMGIALCRTTAGSCPVCRTTAGSCPAGATPAPTAGVVLAAVLQAGITAVHIYATWVEPFRLTVTSLELASPKLQKGEPLRVLHLSDIHFEGWTPRERRLLETVRALAPDLIFLTGDYLNLSSVDNGPARQGVRDLLAELAAVAPTWAVIGSPPVDRPDVVPQIFAGLPITWLVDEAAEVEVKGHRLRLIGIRCTADHRRDGERLRQLGSAGPHSVLQILLYHSPDLFPLAAELGIDLHLAGHTHGGQLRLPLFGALVTSAAFWKRYEAGRYRKGTSILYVSRGIGVAGKGVPRARFLAPPEVVFILLTSPAPKESPDRSPLTTNG
;
A
#
# COMPACT_ATOMS: atom_id res chain seq x y z
N MET A 1 9.10 -2.56 -20.82
CA MET A 1 9.24 -1.26 -21.50
C MET A 1 7.99 -1.04 -22.32
N THR A 2 7.01 -0.33 -21.82
CA THR A 2 5.85 0.12 -22.60
C THR A 2 5.62 1.57 -22.22
N THR A 3 5.97 2.47 -23.13
CA THR A 3 5.63 3.89 -23.09
C THR A 3 4.15 4.00 -23.41
N ASP A 4 3.30 4.07 -22.40
CA ASP A 4 1.86 4.32 -22.56
C ASP A 4 1.64 5.84 -22.62
N GLU A 5 1.65 6.39 -23.82
CA GLU A 5 1.23 7.77 -24.12
C GLU A 5 -0.30 7.84 -24.17
N ARG A 6 -0.97 7.79 -23.02
CA ARG A 6 -2.38 8.17 -22.94
C ARG A 6 -2.53 9.68 -22.83
N PRO A 7 -3.53 10.30 -23.50
CA PRO A 7 -3.69 11.75 -23.53
C PRO A 7 -3.93 12.30 -22.12
N LEU A 8 -3.23 13.40 -21.83
CA LEU A 8 -3.29 14.16 -20.58
C LEU A 8 -4.72 14.63 -20.30
N MET A 9 -5.40 14.05 -19.34
CA MET A 9 -6.48 14.72 -18.66
C MET A 9 -5.88 15.87 -17.84
N SER A 10 -6.12 17.10 -18.27
CA SER A 10 -5.55 18.33 -17.69
C SER A 10 -6.20 18.78 -16.39
N ARG A 11 -7.13 18.02 -15.83
CA ARG A 11 -7.77 18.32 -14.54
C ARG A 11 -7.85 17.06 -13.67
N PRO A 12 -7.53 17.16 -12.37
CA PRO A 12 -7.85 16.09 -11.44
C PRO A 12 -9.38 15.93 -11.43
N PRO A 13 -9.90 14.71 -11.30
CA PRO A 13 -11.32 14.48 -11.12
C PRO A 13 -11.82 15.29 -9.90
N ARG A 14 -13.01 15.85 -9.99
CA ARG A 14 -13.62 16.56 -8.86
C ARG A 14 -13.84 15.57 -7.72
N SER A 15 -13.76 16.05 -6.48
CA SER A 15 -13.94 15.26 -5.24
C SER A 15 -15.30 14.53 -5.11
N SER A 16 -16.20 14.73 -6.07
CA SER A 16 -17.48 14.02 -6.21
C SER A 16 -17.42 12.79 -7.09
N ASP A 17 -16.27 12.47 -7.71
CA ASP A 17 -16.17 11.36 -8.64
C ASP A 17 -16.00 10.02 -7.91
N TRP A 18 -16.81 9.13 -8.25
CA TRP A 18 -17.29 7.84 -7.77
C TRP A 18 -16.40 6.97 -6.84
N PRO A 19 -15.07 6.88 -6.89
CA PRO A 19 -14.32 6.00 -5.97
C PRO A 19 -14.25 6.52 -4.53
N SER A 20 -14.27 7.85 -4.33
CA SER A 20 -14.09 8.47 -3.00
C SER A 20 -15.30 8.26 -2.07
N GLY A 21 -16.53 8.31 -2.60
CA GLY A 21 -17.74 8.13 -1.79
C GLY A 21 -17.93 6.70 -1.29
N LEU A 22 -17.69 5.70 -2.15
CA LEU A 22 -17.78 4.29 -1.76
C LEU A 22 -16.66 3.88 -0.80
N LEU A 23 -15.45 4.36 -1.02
CA LEU A 23 -14.34 4.12 -0.12
C LEU A 23 -14.62 4.73 1.25
N HIS A 24 -15.11 5.96 1.30
CA HIS A 24 -15.49 6.64 2.55
C HIS A 24 -16.59 5.87 3.30
N LEU A 25 -17.62 5.41 2.59
CA LEU A 25 -18.69 4.59 3.18
C LEU A 25 -18.15 3.25 3.70
N ALA A 26 -17.25 2.59 2.95
CA ALA A 26 -16.61 1.35 3.37
C ALA A 26 -15.76 1.55 4.62
N LEU A 27 -15.01 2.66 4.70
CA LEU A 27 -14.21 3.00 5.88
C LEU A 27 -15.08 3.27 7.10
N LEU A 28 -16.14 4.08 6.96
CA LEU A 28 -17.09 4.34 8.04
C LEU A 28 -17.78 3.05 8.53
N THR A 29 -18.25 2.22 7.60
CA THR A 29 -18.88 0.93 7.92
C THR A 29 -17.89 0.02 8.65
N SER A 30 -16.63 -0.05 8.19
CA SER A 30 -15.61 -0.86 8.83
C SER A 30 -15.26 -0.36 10.23
N GLU A 31 -15.30 0.95 10.47
CA GLU A 31 -15.09 1.52 11.81
C GLU A 31 -16.21 1.14 12.79
N ILE A 32 -17.46 1.23 12.35
CA ILE A 32 -18.62 0.82 13.17
C ILE A 32 -18.52 -0.68 13.48
N LEU A 33 -18.29 -1.51 12.47
CA LEU A 33 -18.14 -2.95 12.63
C LEU A 33 -16.93 -3.32 13.50
N GLY A 34 -15.87 -2.52 13.46
CA GLY A 34 -14.66 -2.71 14.27
C GLY A 34 -14.91 -2.61 15.79
N ARG A 35 -15.98 -1.92 16.19
CA ARG A 35 -16.39 -1.80 17.61
C ARG A 35 -17.18 -3.01 18.11
N ILE A 36 -17.65 -3.88 17.22
CA ILE A 36 -18.45 -5.06 17.56
C ILE A 36 -17.50 -6.20 17.94
N PRO A 37 -17.68 -6.82 19.11
CA PRO A 37 -16.88 -7.98 19.48
C PRO A 37 -17.08 -9.14 18.50
N PRO A 38 -16.03 -9.90 18.13
CA PRO A 38 -16.13 -10.96 17.13
C PRO A 38 -17.15 -12.05 17.48
N LEU A 39 -17.34 -12.36 18.77
CA LEU A 39 -18.31 -13.35 19.20
C LEU A 39 -19.76 -12.91 18.98
N SER A 40 -20.03 -11.60 19.01
CA SER A 40 -21.40 -11.09 18.82
C SER A 40 -21.90 -11.26 17.38
N VAL A 41 -21.01 -11.47 16.40
CA VAL A 41 -21.38 -11.72 15.00
C VAL A 41 -21.53 -13.22 14.67
N ALA A 42 -21.33 -14.11 15.64
CA ALA A 42 -21.44 -15.57 15.41
C ALA A 42 -22.75 -16.01 14.75
N PRO A 43 -23.96 -15.48 15.15
CA PRO A 43 -25.19 -15.81 14.44
C PRO A 43 -25.19 -15.40 12.97
N ALA A 44 -24.63 -14.23 12.63
CA ALA A 44 -24.52 -13.76 11.27
C ALA A 44 -23.55 -14.65 10.44
N LEU A 45 -22.43 -15.08 11.04
CA LEU A 45 -21.47 -15.99 10.40
C LEU A 45 -22.10 -17.36 10.14
N ALA A 46 -22.89 -17.89 11.09
CA ALA A 46 -23.63 -19.13 10.92
C ALA A 46 -24.69 -19.02 9.80
N ALA A 47 -25.42 -17.91 9.76
CA ALA A 47 -26.37 -17.62 8.68
C ALA A 47 -25.70 -17.55 7.31
N MET A 48 -24.54 -16.90 7.19
CA MET A 48 -23.77 -16.86 5.96
C MET A 48 -23.34 -18.25 5.49
N ALA A 49 -22.86 -19.10 6.41
CA ALA A 49 -22.51 -20.49 6.08
C ALA A 49 -23.73 -21.29 5.58
N ALA A 50 -24.89 -21.15 6.25
CA ALA A 50 -26.12 -21.81 5.84
C ALA A 50 -26.64 -21.32 4.48
N ILE A 51 -26.63 -19.99 4.23
CA ILE A 51 -27.01 -19.38 2.95
C ILE A 51 -26.08 -19.87 1.83
N GLY A 52 -24.78 -19.89 2.05
CA GLY A 52 -23.78 -20.36 1.09
C GLY A 52 -23.99 -21.83 0.70
N ALA A 53 -24.45 -22.67 1.63
CA ALA A 53 -24.70 -24.09 1.43
C ALA A 53 -26.08 -24.38 0.81
N TRP A 54 -27.05 -23.48 0.92
CA TRP A 54 -28.44 -23.72 0.52
C TRP A 54 -28.62 -24.21 -0.93
N PRO A 55 -27.98 -23.65 -1.98
CA PRO A 55 -28.24 -24.06 -3.37
C PRO A 55 -27.75 -25.47 -3.74
N TRP A 56 -27.07 -26.19 -2.84
CA TRP A 56 -26.47 -27.49 -3.11
C TRP A 56 -27.45 -28.67 -3.16
N GLY A 57 -28.72 -28.41 -3.03
CA GLY A 57 -29.86 -29.27 -3.39
C GLY A 57 -30.09 -30.44 -2.44
N ARG A 58 -29.13 -31.35 -2.25
CA ARG A 58 -29.27 -32.52 -1.36
C ARG A 58 -28.89 -32.19 0.07
N PRO A 59 -29.64 -32.61 1.11
CA PRO A 59 -29.31 -32.31 2.50
C PRO A 59 -27.89 -32.71 2.91
N SER A 60 -27.39 -33.84 2.43
CA SER A 60 -26.02 -34.29 2.71
C SER A 60 -24.95 -33.38 2.13
N LEU A 61 -25.17 -32.82 0.90
CA LEU A 61 -24.26 -31.88 0.28
C LEU A 61 -24.34 -30.51 0.97
N GLN A 62 -25.53 -30.05 1.32
CA GLN A 62 -25.71 -28.81 2.10
C GLN A 62 -25.01 -28.90 3.46
N ALA A 63 -25.13 -30.04 4.14
CA ALA A 63 -24.43 -30.26 5.42
C ALA A 63 -22.90 -30.26 5.21
N ALA A 64 -22.39 -30.97 4.20
CA ALA A 64 -20.95 -31.03 3.93
C ALA A 64 -20.38 -29.65 3.60
N VAL A 65 -21.03 -28.87 2.71
CA VAL A 65 -20.58 -27.52 2.34
C VAL A 65 -20.73 -26.55 3.49
N GLY A 66 -21.85 -26.63 4.23
CA GLY A 66 -22.09 -25.81 5.42
C GLY A 66 -21.04 -26.01 6.50
N LEU A 67 -20.65 -27.25 6.78
CA LEU A 67 -19.58 -27.58 7.73
C LEU A 67 -18.21 -27.10 7.22
N CYS A 68 -17.93 -27.27 5.95
CA CYS A 68 -16.69 -26.75 5.33
C CYS A 68 -16.59 -25.23 5.47
N LEU A 69 -17.67 -24.50 5.18
CA LEU A 69 -17.74 -23.04 5.33
C LEU A 69 -17.58 -22.64 6.80
N ALA A 70 -18.29 -23.30 7.71
CA ALA A 70 -18.21 -23.00 9.15
C ALA A 70 -16.79 -23.21 9.68
N ALA A 71 -16.13 -24.32 9.29
CA ALA A 71 -14.75 -24.60 9.67
C ALA A 71 -13.77 -23.55 9.09
N ALA A 72 -13.95 -23.15 7.84
CA ALA A 72 -13.12 -22.12 7.22
C ALA A 72 -13.30 -20.74 7.88
N ILE A 73 -14.54 -20.34 8.16
CA ILE A 73 -14.87 -19.08 8.86
C ILE A 73 -14.31 -19.09 10.30
N LEU A 74 -14.42 -20.21 11.00
CA LEU A 74 -13.83 -20.36 12.33
C LEU A 74 -12.31 -20.26 12.28
N GLY A 75 -11.68 -20.89 11.31
CA GLY A 75 -10.23 -20.80 11.06
C GLY A 75 -9.77 -19.36 10.78
N ASP A 76 -10.52 -18.61 9.96
CA ASP A 76 -10.25 -17.20 9.72
C ASP A 76 -10.35 -16.37 11.02
N GLY A 77 -11.42 -16.58 11.78
CA GLY A 77 -11.64 -15.89 13.05
C GLY A 77 -10.52 -16.17 14.05
N LEU A 78 -10.09 -17.43 14.15
CA LEU A 78 -9.00 -17.83 15.02
C LEU A 78 -7.66 -17.20 14.56
N SER A 79 -7.35 -17.27 13.28
CA SER A 79 -6.11 -16.67 12.72
C SER A 79 -6.06 -15.17 12.95
N LEU A 80 -7.16 -14.44 12.71
CA LEU A 80 -7.27 -13.00 12.95
C LEU A 80 -7.17 -12.65 14.45
N ALA A 81 -7.78 -13.43 15.32
CA ALA A 81 -7.74 -13.20 16.76
C ALA A 81 -6.35 -13.49 17.39
N LEU A 82 -5.53 -14.32 16.75
CA LEU A 82 -4.17 -14.58 17.19
C LEU A 82 -3.18 -13.47 16.86
N LEU A 83 -3.42 -12.67 15.80
CA LEU A 83 -2.52 -11.57 15.37
C LEU A 83 -2.28 -10.54 16.48
N PRO A 84 -3.30 -9.97 17.16
CA PRO A 84 -3.09 -9.05 18.27
C PRO A 84 -2.40 -9.72 19.48
N ARG A 85 -2.72 -10.97 19.76
CA ARG A 85 -2.08 -11.74 20.86
C ARG A 85 -0.59 -11.94 20.63
N LYS A 86 -0.17 -12.09 19.39
CA LYS A 86 1.25 -12.17 18.99
C LYS A 86 1.91 -10.79 18.82
N ARG A 87 1.16 -9.69 18.96
CA ARG A 87 1.59 -8.33 18.65
C ARG A 87 2.11 -8.18 17.21
N TRP A 88 1.46 -8.85 16.26
CA TRP A 88 1.79 -8.75 14.83
C TRP A 88 0.83 -7.82 14.08
N SER A 89 -0.35 -7.61 14.60
CA SER A 89 -1.30 -6.60 14.12
C SER A 89 -2.20 -6.19 15.28
N PHE A 90 -2.68 -4.94 15.26
CA PHE A 90 -3.53 -4.37 16.33
C PHE A 90 -4.90 -3.96 15.80
N GLY A 91 -5.21 -4.29 14.55
CA GLY A 91 -6.49 -3.99 13.94
C GLY A 91 -7.66 -4.82 14.46
N PRO A 92 -8.90 -4.33 14.27
CA PRO A 92 -10.10 -5.04 14.68
C PRO A 92 -10.29 -6.33 13.87
N VAL A 93 -10.81 -7.37 14.52
CA VAL A 93 -11.02 -8.70 13.92
C VAL A 93 -12.33 -8.78 13.13
N THR A 94 -13.38 -8.12 13.61
CA THR A 94 -14.75 -8.29 13.09
C THR A 94 -14.94 -7.88 11.62
N PRO A 95 -14.45 -6.72 11.14
CA PRO A 95 -14.65 -6.33 9.75
C PRO A 95 -14.02 -7.31 8.73
N PRO A 96 -12.74 -7.71 8.87
CA PRO A 96 -12.14 -8.67 7.93
C PRO A 96 -12.81 -10.06 8.03
N LEU A 97 -13.22 -10.48 9.23
CA LEU A 97 -13.91 -11.76 9.41
C LEU A 97 -15.26 -11.78 8.66
N LEU A 98 -16.06 -10.73 8.79
CA LEU A 98 -17.33 -10.61 8.06
C LEU A 98 -17.13 -10.54 6.55
N ALA A 99 -16.13 -9.79 6.07
CA ALA A 99 -15.80 -9.70 4.65
C ALA A 99 -15.38 -11.05 4.06
N LEU A 100 -14.54 -11.80 4.77
CA LEU A 100 -14.13 -13.15 4.37
C LEU A 100 -15.31 -14.14 4.38
N ALA A 101 -16.13 -14.10 5.42
CA ALA A 101 -17.32 -14.97 5.52
C ALA A 101 -18.31 -14.69 4.37
N LEU A 102 -18.56 -13.42 4.05
CA LEU A 102 -19.41 -13.03 2.93
C LEU A 102 -18.84 -13.51 1.58
N LEU A 103 -17.54 -13.31 1.34
CA LEU A 103 -16.87 -13.79 0.13
C LEU A 103 -17.00 -15.31 0.00
N ARG A 104 -16.73 -16.06 1.08
CA ARG A 104 -16.82 -17.51 1.12
C ARG A 104 -18.23 -18.00 0.83
N ALA A 105 -19.24 -17.40 1.48
CA ALA A 105 -20.64 -17.73 1.29
C ALA A 105 -21.10 -17.43 -0.13
N ALA A 106 -20.76 -16.27 -0.68
CA ALA A 106 -21.12 -15.88 -2.05
C ALA A 106 -20.54 -16.82 -3.11
N LEU A 107 -19.27 -17.21 -2.97
CA LEU A 107 -18.65 -18.18 -3.89
C LEU A 107 -19.28 -19.56 -3.79
N ALA A 108 -19.53 -20.08 -2.57
CA ALA A 108 -20.19 -21.37 -2.38
C ALA A 108 -21.64 -21.36 -2.91
N PHE A 109 -22.37 -20.28 -2.69
CA PHE A 109 -23.73 -20.07 -3.20
C PHE A 109 -23.76 -20.06 -4.73
N GLY A 110 -22.88 -19.27 -5.35
CA GLY A 110 -22.76 -19.20 -6.83
C GLY A 110 -22.41 -20.55 -7.45
N MET A 111 -21.49 -21.30 -6.83
CA MET A 111 -21.14 -22.66 -7.28
C MET A 111 -22.32 -23.62 -7.15
N GLY A 112 -23.05 -23.56 -6.04
CA GLY A 112 -24.25 -24.38 -5.82
C GLY A 112 -25.31 -24.13 -6.92
N ILE A 113 -25.55 -22.85 -7.26
CA ILE A 113 -26.46 -22.49 -8.37
C ILE A 113 -25.94 -23.00 -9.71
N ALA A 114 -24.64 -22.82 -10.00
CA ALA A 114 -24.05 -23.28 -11.27
C ALA A 114 -24.19 -24.82 -11.45
N LEU A 115 -23.88 -25.57 -10.39
CA LEU A 115 -24.03 -27.03 -10.36
C LEU A 115 -25.50 -27.48 -10.46
N CYS A 116 -26.40 -26.74 -9.80
CA CYS A 116 -27.83 -27.02 -9.84
C CYS A 116 -28.44 -26.85 -11.25
N ARG A 117 -27.96 -25.85 -12.01
CA ARG A 117 -28.37 -25.62 -13.39
C ARG A 117 -27.93 -26.74 -14.37
N THR A 118 -26.82 -27.40 -14.02
CA THR A 118 -26.29 -28.50 -14.84
C THR A 118 -26.89 -29.87 -14.49
N THR A 119 -27.54 -30.02 -13.31
CA THR A 119 -28.18 -31.25 -12.85
C THR A 119 -29.70 -31.13 -12.95
N ALA A 120 -30.28 -31.55 -14.03
CA ALA A 120 -31.71 -31.53 -14.23
C ALA A 120 -32.46 -32.25 -13.08
N GLY A 121 -33.40 -31.57 -12.45
CA GLY A 121 -34.44 -32.12 -11.57
C GLY A 121 -34.23 -32.04 -10.06
N SER A 122 -33.12 -31.59 -9.53
CA SER A 122 -32.89 -31.59 -8.06
C SER A 122 -32.62 -30.20 -7.44
N CYS A 123 -32.83 -29.11 -8.17
CA CYS A 123 -32.58 -27.75 -7.66
C CYS A 123 -33.80 -27.19 -6.91
N PRO A 124 -33.67 -26.78 -5.64
CA PRO A 124 -34.76 -26.13 -4.89
C PRO A 124 -35.20 -24.79 -5.52
N VAL A 125 -34.26 -24.08 -6.17
CA VAL A 125 -34.52 -22.78 -6.84
C VAL A 125 -35.26 -22.99 -8.17
N CYS A 126 -34.98 -24.09 -8.91
CA CYS A 126 -35.67 -24.39 -10.16
C CYS A 126 -37.08 -24.97 -9.98
N ARG A 127 -37.43 -25.47 -8.79
CA ARG A 127 -38.80 -25.93 -8.47
C ARG A 127 -39.83 -24.80 -8.39
N THR A 128 -39.37 -23.58 -8.12
CA THR A 128 -40.26 -22.42 -8.01
C THR A 128 -40.49 -21.67 -9.32
N THR A 129 -39.67 -21.95 -10.36
CA THR A 129 -39.85 -21.39 -11.71
C THR A 129 -40.10 -22.56 -12.68
N ALA A 130 -41.34 -22.69 -13.13
CA ALA A 130 -41.80 -23.76 -14.04
C ALA A 130 -41.06 -23.77 -15.38
N GLY A 131 -39.85 -24.32 -15.41
CA GLY A 131 -39.01 -24.50 -16.61
C GLY A 131 -38.33 -25.88 -16.61
N SER A 132 -38.54 -26.67 -17.67
CA SER A 132 -37.88 -27.95 -17.89
C SER A 132 -36.40 -27.78 -18.13
N CYS A 133 -35.56 -28.41 -17.27
CA CYS A 133 -34.09 -28.45 -17.45
C CYS A 133 -33.70 -29.54 -18.47
N PRO A 134 -32.81 -29.27 -19.44
CA PRO A 134 -32.34 -30.28 -20.40
C PRO A 134 -31.47 -31.34 -19.70
N ALA A 135 -31.68 -32.61 -20.09
CA ALA A 135 -30.89 -33.75 -19.63
C ALA A 135 -29.50 -33.75 -20.31
N GLY A 136 -28.46 -33.43 -19.57
CA GLY A 136 -27.05 -33.52 -20.00
C GLY A 136 -26.20 -34.13 -18.88
N ALA A 137 -25.05 -34.70 -19.23
CA ALA A 137 -24.15 -35.43 -18.35
C ALA A 137 -23.77 -34.61 -17.07
N THR A 138 -24.16 -35.11 -15.91
CA THR A 138 -23.91 -34.47 -14.63
C THR A 138 -22.48 -34.75 -14.16
N PRO A 139 -21.66 -33.72 -13.85
CA PRO A 139 -20.48 -33.96 -13.02
C PRO A 139 -20.93 -34.60 -11.69
N ALA A 140 -20.22 -35.61 -11.23
CA ALA A 140 -20.56 -36.27 -9.99
C ALA A 140 -20.65 -35.21 -8.85
N PRO A 141 -21.71 -35.19 -8.04
CA PRO A 141 -21.90 -34.17 -6.98
C PRO A 141 -20.71 -34.07 -6.03
N THR A 142 -19.92 -35.13 -5.91
CA THR A 142 -18.65 -35.18 -5.18
C THR A 142 -17.58 -34.25 -5.76
N ALA A 143 -17.47 -34.14 -7.09
CA ALA A 143 -16.49 -33.24 -7.73
C ALA A 143 -16.78 -31.76 -7.40
N GLY A 144 -18.04 -31.38 -7.33
CA GLY A 144 -18.44 -30.02 -6.92
C GLY A 144 -18.06 -29.69 -5.49
N VAL A 145 -18.26 -30.63 -4.54
CA VAL A 145 -17.86 -30.44 -3.14
C VAL A 145 -16.34 -30.34 -3.01
N VAL A 146 -15.61 -31.19 -3.74
CA VAL A 146 -14.13 -31.12 -3.76
C VAL A 146 -13.66 -29.76 -4.29
N LEU A 147 -14.23 -29.28 -5.39
CA LEU A 147 -13.89 -27.97 -5.95
C LEU A 147 -14.21 -26.84 -4.97
N ALA A 148 -15.35 -26.90 -4.29
CA ALA A 148 -15.69 -25.93 -3.24
C ALA A 148 -14.66 -25.96 -2.10
N ALA A 149 -14.28 -27.12 -1.62
CA ALA A 149 -13.29 -27.28 -0.56
C ALA A 149 -11.91 -26.73 -0.99
N VAL A 150 -11.47 -27.01 -2.21
CA VAL A 150 -10.21 -26.49 -2.77
C VAL A 150 -10.24 -24.96 -2.85
N LEU A 151 -11.34 -24.37 -3.32
CA LEU A 151 -11.49 -22.91 -3.35
C LEU A 151 -11.48 -22.29 -1.95
N GLN A 152 -12.17 -22.90 -0.98
CA GLN A 152 -12.16 -22.45 0.42
C GLN A 152 -10.75 -22.53 1.01
N ALA A 153 -10.02 -23.61 0.74
CA ALA A 153 -8.62 -23.75 1.16
C ALA A 153 -7.72 -22.69 0.50
N GLY A 154 -7.94 -22.38 -0.79
CA GLY A 154 -7.24 -21.32 -1.51
C GLY A 154 -7.47 -19.94 -0.88
N ILE A 155 -8.72 -19.61 -0.53
CA ILE A 155 -9.04 -18.35 0.18
C ILE A 155 -8.31 -18.30 1.52
N THR A 156 -8.30 -19.41 2.27
CA THR A 156 -7.57 -19.48 3.55
C THR A 156 -6.06 -19.26 3.34
N ALA A 157 -5.47 -19.86 2.34
CA ALA A 157 -4.05 -19.69 2.04
C ALA A 157 -3.71 -18.23 1.69
N VAL A 158 -4.53 -17.59 0.85
CA VAL A 158 -4.39 -16.16 0.49
C VAL A 158 -4.58 -15.28 1.73
N HIS A 159 -5.59 -15.54 2.54
CA HIS A 159 -5.83 -14.82 3.78
C HIS A 159 -4.64 -14.91 4.74
N ILE A 160 -4.14 -16.11 5.00
CA ILE A 160 -2.97 -16.32 5.88
C ILE A 160 -1.74 -15.61 5.29
N TYR A 161 -1.47 -15.79 4.01
CA TYR A 161 -0.35 -15.10 3.36
C TYR A 161 -0.47 -13.58 3.49
N ALA A 162 -1.66 -13.01 3.21
CA ALA A 162 -1.90 -11.58 3.23
C ALA A 162 -1.82 -10.94 4.63
N THR A 163 -2.09 -11.71 5.69
CA THR A 163 -2.13 -11.18 7.07
C THR A 163 -0.92 -11.59 7.93
N TRP A 164 -0.35 -12.77 7.71
CA TRP A 164 0.71 -13.33 8.52
C TRP A 164 2.10 -13.32 7.87
N VAL A 165 2.17 -13.23 6.53
CA VAL A 165 3.44 -13.35 5.80
C VAL A 165 3.82 -12.04 5.15
N GLU A 166 3.03 -11.56 4.21
CA GLU A 166 3.41 -10.42 3.38
C GLU A 166 3.60 -9.10 4.15
N PRO A 167 2.80 -8.75 5.19
CA PRO A 167 3.03 -7.53 5.98
C PRO A 167 4.39 -7.45 6.68
N PHE A 168 5.07 -8.59 6.82
CA PHE A 168 6.39 -8.71 7.47
C PHE A 168 7.52 -9.00 6.47
N ARG A 169 7.18 -9.16 5.20
CA ARG A 169 8.14 -9.38 4.12
C ARG A 169 8.71 -8.06 3.60
N LEU A 170 9.50 -7.39 4.44
CA LEU A 170 10.16 -6.15 4.05
C LEU A 170 11.09 -6.38 2.86
N THR A 171 10.92 -5.59 1.80
CA THR A 171 11.72 -5.65 0.58
C THR A 171 12.54 -4.37 0.43
N VAL A 172 13.73 -4.49 -0.16
CA VAL A 172 14.54 -3.34 -0.57
C VAL A 172 14.41 -3.19 -2.09
N THR A 173 13.98 -2.02 -2.53
CA THR A 173 13.93 -1.67 -3.95
C THR A 173 15.01 -0.64 -4.26
N SER A 174 15.87 -0.93 -5.22
CA SER A 174 16.95 -0.04 -5.63
C SER A 174 16.49 0.87 -6.78
N LEU A 175 16.81 2.15 -6.66
CA LEU A 175 16.62 3.18 -7.68
C LEU A 175 17.96 3.84 -7.96
N GLU A 176 18.47 3.71 -9.16
CA GLU A 176 19.66 4.45 -9.61
C GLU A 176 19.25 5.69 -10.39
N LEU A 177 19.83 6.83 -10.02
CA LEU A 177 19.58 8.13 -10.63
C LEU A 177 20.90 8.83 -10.91
N ALA A 178 21.26 8.89 -12.19
CA ALA A 178 22.38 9.69 -12.66
C ALA A 178 21.91 11.11 -13.01
N SER A 179 22.57 12.14 -12.47
CA SER A 179 22.25 13.52 -12.78
C SER A 179 23.52 14.34 -13.02
N PRO A 180 23.59 15.15 -14.10
CA PRO A 180 24.70 16.06 -14.34
C PRO A 180 24.80 17.20 -13.30
N LYS A 181 23.78 17.36 -12.46
CA LYS A 181 23.75 18.34 -11.36
C LYS A 181 24.52 17.84 -10.12
N LEU A 182 24.89 16.57 -10.10
CA LEU A 182 25.70 15.98 -9.03
C LEU A 182 27.20 16.15 -9.35
N GLN A 183 27.98 16.42 -8.32
CA GLN A 183 29.43 16.52 -8.42
C GLN A 183 30.04 15.16 -8.79
N LYS A 184 31.18 15.17 -9.48
CA LYS A 184 31.95 13.95 -9.68
C LYS A 184 32.52 13.52 -8.33
N GLY A 185 32.25 12.30 -7.92
CA GLY A 185 32.67 11.79 -6.61
C GLY A 185 32.01 10.47 -6.27
N GLU A 186 32.04 10.14 -4.99
CA GLU A 186 31.38 8.94 -4.49
C GLU A 186 29.85 9.01 -4.66
N PRO A 187 29.19 7.91 -5.02
CA PRO A 187 27.74 7.85 -5.05
C PRO A 187 27.12 8.20 -3.69
N LEU A 188 26.02 8.95 -3.71
CA LEU A 188 25.27 9.26 -2.50
C LEU A 188 24.18 8.21 -2.29
N ARG A 189 24.21 7.54 -1.14
CA ARG A 189 23.25 6.51 -0.74
C ARG A 189 22.14 7.14 0.08
N VAL A 190 20.95 7.15 -0.48
CA VAL A 190 19.78 7.75 0.14
C VAL A 190 18.74 6.66 0.42
N LEU A 191 18.16 6.65 1.61
CA LEU A 191 16.98 5.84 1.90
C LEU A 191 15.73 6.71 1.89
N HIS A 192 14.71 6.23 1.22
CA HIS A 192 13.37 6.77 1.31
C HIS A 192 12.47 5.77 2.03
N LEU A 193 11.89 6.21 3.13
CA LEU A 193 10.96 5.50 3.99
C LEU A 193 9.65 6.28 4.05
N SER A 194 8.53 5.62 3.93
CA SER A 194 7.21 6.23 3.96
C SER A 194 6.20 5.35 4.68
N ASP A 195 5.11 5.92 5.12
CA ASP A 195 3.95 5.18 5.61
C ASP A 195 4.35 4.12 6.64
N ILE A 196 5.03 4.55 7.70
CA ILE A 196 5.48 3.65 8.78
C ILE A 196 4.29 3.04 9.49
N HIS A 197 3.20 3.81 9.67
CA HIS A 197 1.98 3.39 10.34
C HIS A 197 2.24 2.55 11.58
N PHE A 198 3.06 3.07 12.45
CA PHE A 198 3.45 2.38 13.68
C PHE A 198 2.24 2.16 14.59
N GLU A 199 2.07 0.95 15.06
CA GLU A 199 1.06 0.55 16.04
C GLU A 199 1.70 -0.03 17.31
N GLY A 200 2.93 -0.52 17.17
CA GLY A 200 3.71 -1.18 18.20
C GLY A 200 4.89 -1.93 17.58
N TRP A 201 5.80 -2.38 18.40
CA TRP A 201 6.95 -3.14 17.96
C TRP A 201 6.55 -4.54 17.48
N THR A 202 6.77 -4.80 16.20
CA THR A 202 6.57 -6.11 15.54
C THR A 202 7.90 -6.59 14.93
N PRO A 203 7.95 -7.81 14.34
CA PRO A 203 9.12 -8.25 13.59
C PRO A 203 9.48 -7.32 12.42
N ARG A 204 8.51 -6.61 11.85
CA ARG A 204 8.71 -5.68 10.73
C ARG A 204 9.57 -4.48 11.13
N GLU A 205 9.27 -3.82 12.24
CA GLU A 205 10.01 -2.64 12.73
C GLU A 205 11.45 -3.01 13.11
N ARG A 206 11.66 -4.18 13.72
CA ARG A 206 13.00 -4.68 14.02
C ARG A 206 13.80 -4.96 12.74
N ARG A 207 13.15 -5.62 11.77
CA ARG A 207 13.75 -5.90 10.46
C ARG A 207 14.07 -4.61 9.70
N LEU A 208 13.23 -3.57 9.82
CA LEU A 208 13.48 -2.25 9.25
C LEU A 208 14.81 -1.69 9.77
N LEU A 209 15.00 -1.64 11.09
CA LEU A 209 16.23 -1.10 11.69
C LEU A 209 17.47 -1.90 11.27
N GLU A 210 17.40 -3.23 11.27
CA GLU A 210 18.47 -4.10 10.77
C GLU A 210 18.81 -3.77 9.31
N THR A 211 17.79 -3.61 8.45
CA THR A 211 17.94 -3.32 7.03
C THR A 211 18.56 -1.93 6.83
N VAL A 212 18.09 -0.91 7.54
CA VAL A 212 18.62 0.45 7.43
C VAL A 212 20.09 0.50 7.86
N ARG A 213 20.45 -0.15 8.95
CA ARG A 213 21.86 -0.23 9.40
C ARG A 213 22.74 -0.97 8.38
N ALA A 214 22.25 -2.06 7.80
CA ALA A 214 23.00 -2.83 6.80
C ALA A 214 23.22 -2.07 5.49
N LEU A 215 22.27 -1.22 5.08
CA LEU A 215 22.36 -0.38 3.88
C LEU A 215 23.30 0.82 4.08
N ALA A 216 23.58 1.20 5.32
CA ALA A 216 24.48 2.29 5.69
C ALA A 216 24.28 3.55 4.83
N PRO A 217 23.09 4.18 4.87
CA PRO A 217 22.78 5.34 4.05
C PRO A 217 23.59 6.57 4.47
N ASP A 218 23.73 7.50 3.53
CA ASP A 218 24.29 8.82 3.79
C ASP A 218 23.21 9.84 4.17
N LEU A 219 21.94 9.58 3.75
CA LEU A 219 20.75 10.36 4.08
C LEU A 219 19.52 9.46 4.22
N ILE A 220 18.58 9.85 5.07
CA ILE A 220 17.26 9.23 5.20
C ILE A 220 16.16 10.28 4.94
N PHE A 221 15.23 9.97 4.07
CA PHE A 221 14.03 10.78 3.81
C PHE A 221 12.79 10.06 4.29
N LEU A 222 11.98 10.75 5.08
CA LEU A 222 10.72 10.28 5.63
C LEU A 222 9.57 11.08 5.01
N THR A 223 8.67 10.42 4.30
CA THR A 223 7.58 11.10 3.60
C THR A 223 6.22 10.96 4.26
N GLY A 224 6.18 10.85 5.60
CA GLY A 224 4.93 10.96 6.38
C GLY A 224 4.28 9.66 6.76
N ASP A 225 3.13 9.79 7.41
CA ASP A 225 2.28 8.72 7.98
C ASP A 225 3.02 7.85 8.99
N TYR A 226 3.43 8.49 10.11
CA TYR A 226 4.29 7.88 11.15
C TYR A 226 3.54 6.89 12.02
N LEU A 227 2.34 7.25 12.47
CA LEU A 227 1.46 6.39 13.27
C LEU A 227 0.37 5.75 12.40
N ASN A 228 -0.17 4.63 12.83
CA ASN A 228 -1.40 4.15 12.24
C ASN A 228 -2.58 5.00 12.74
N LEU A 229 -3.58 5.23 11.90
CA LEU A 229 -4.78 6.00 12.24
C LEU A 229 -5.48 5.50 13.52
N SER A 230 -5.43 4.18 13.79
CA SER A 230 -5.97 3.59 15.01
C SER A 230 -5.15 3.88 16.27
N SER A 231 -3.92 4.35 16.11
CA SER A 231 -2.93 4.47 17.19
C SER A 231 -2.48 5.92 17.44
N VAL A 232 -3.06 6.89 16.72
CA VAL A 232 -2.70 8.31 16.84
C VAL A 232 -2.89 8.83 18.26
N ASP A 233 -3.91 8.37 18.99
CA ASP A 233 -4.18 8.74 20.38
C ASP A 233 -3.62 7.74 21.41
N ASN A 234 -2.81 6.78 20.98
CA ASN A 234 -2.22 5.77 21.85
C ASN A 234 -0.83 6.21 22.34
N GLY A 235 -0.69 6.52 23.61
CA GLY A 235 0.56 6.98 24.22
C GLY A 235 1.73 6.02 24.02
N PRO A 236 1.61 4.72 24.32
CA PRO A 236 2.64 3.73 24.02
C PRO A 236 3.04 3.64 22.54
N ALA A 237 2.11 3.80 21.59
CA ALA A 237 2.45 3.83 20.18
C ALA A 237 3.20 5.11 19.79
N ARG A 238 2.83 6.27 20.34
CA ARG A 238 3.57 7.54 20.16
C ARG A 238 5.00 7.42 20.68
N GLN A 239 5.19 6.84 21.86
CA GLN A 239 6.54 6.63 22.38
C GLN A 239 7.31 5.63 21.50
N GLY A 240 6.69 4.53 21.11
CA GLY A 240 7.35 3.51 20.29
C GLY A 240 7.77 4.02 18.90
N VAL A 241 6.94 4.86 18.24
CA VAL A 241 7.35 5.47 16.96
C VAL A 241 8.48 6.47 17.17
N ARG A 242 8.45 7.21 18.26
CA ARG A 242 9.54 8.14 18.64
C ARG A 242 10.86 7.39 18.82
N ASP A 243 10.84 6.25 19.52
CA ASP A 243 12.01 5.40 19.73
C ASP A 243 12.52 4.86 18.37
N LEU A 244 11.63 4.42 17.50
CA LEU A 244 11.99 3.97 16.15
C LEU A 244 12.66 5.09 15.33
N LEU A 245 12.10 6.30 15.37
CA LEU A 245 12.62 7.45 14.64
C LEU A 245 13.99 7.91 15.22
N ALA A 246 14.19 7.81 16.52
CA ALA A 246 15.49 8.09 17.16
C ALA A 246 16.56 7.11 16.68
N GLU A 247 16.23 5.82 16.59
CA GLU A 247 17.14 4.78 16.06
C GLU A 247 17.47 4.98 14.58
N LEU A 248 16.49 5.41 13.77
CA LEU A 248 16.73 5.75 12.36
C LEU A 248 17.65 6.97 12.23
N ALA A 249 17.38 8.04 12.98
CA ALA A 249 18.17 9.26 12.95
C ALA A 249 19.60 9.08 13.51
N ALA A 250 19.82 8.05 14.33
CA ALA A 250 21.16 7.68 14.78
C ALA A 250 22.01 7.02 13.68
N VAL A 251 21.40 6.51 12.60
CA VAL A 251 22.13 5.88 11.48
C VAL A 251 22.64 6.92 10.50
N ALA A 252 21.83 7.92 10.14
CA ALA A 252 22.19 8.97 9.18
C ALA A 252 21.35 10.23 9.36
N PRO A 253 21.82 11.40 8.88
CA PRO A 253 21.02 12.62 8.84
C PRO A 253 19.66 12.38 8.20
N THR A 254 18.60 12.73 8.92
CA THR A 254 17.22 12.39 8.57
C THR A 254 16.40 13.65 8.32
N TRP A 255 15.70 13.66 7.19
CA TRP A 255 14.79 14.72 6.77
C TRP A 255 13.38 14.17 6.64
N ALA A 256 12.39 14.94 7.08
CA ALA A 256 11.02 14.45 7.20
C ALA A 256 10.00 15.48 6.70
N VAL A 257 8.86 15.02 6.23
CA VAL A 257 7.67 15.84 5.95
C VAL A 257 6.44 15.24 6.62
N ILE A 258 5.37 16.03 6.72
CA ILE A 258 4.10 15.63 7.31
C ILE A 258 3.27 14.90 6.27
N GLY A 259 2.70 13.77 6.64
CA GLY A 259 1.81 12.95 5.82
C GLY A 259 0.34 13.35 5.90
N SER A 260 -0.55 12.38 5.86
CA SER A 260 -2.00 12.57 5.83
C SER A 260 -2.53 13.27 7.09
N PRO A 261 -3.37 14.32 6.97
CA PRO A 261 -3.85 15.10 8.13
C PRO A 261 -4.50 14.30 9.26
N PRO A 262 -5.29 13.22 9.00
CA PRO A 262 -5.88 12.43 10.08
C PRO A 262 -4.86 11.55 10.82
N VAL A 263 -3.72 11.28 10.21
CA VAL A 263 -2.63 10.43 10.72
C VAL A 263 -1.55 11.28 11.38
N ASP A 264 -0.98 12.19 10.61
CA ASP A 264 0.08 13.10 11.06
C ASP A 264 -0.53 14.43 11.52
N ARG A 265 -1.26 14.38 12.63
CA ARG A 265 -1.97 15.52 13.18
C ARG A 265 -1.01 16.62 13.66
N PRO A 266 -1.36 17.91 13.49
CA PRO A 266 -0.52 19.04 13.93
C PRO A 266 -0.26 19.10 15.43
N ASP A 267 -1.13 18.49 16.26
CA ASP A 267 -0.97 18.41 17.71
C ASP A 267 -0.13 17.21 18.16
N VAL A 268 0.12 16.23 17.27
CA VAL A 268 0.82 14.97 17.59
C VAL A 268 2.24 14.95 17.02
N VAL A 269 2.42 15.32 15.74
CA VAL A 269 3.72 15.21 15.06
C VAL A 269 4.83 16.01 15.75
N PRO A 270 4.60 17.27 16.23
CA PRO A 270 5.62 17.99 16.97
C PRO A 270 6.09 17.26 18.23
N GLN A 271 5.18 16.56 18.92
CA GLN A 271 5.53 15.79 20.12
C GLN A 271 6.38 14.56 19.78
N ILE A 272 6.12 13.92 18.61
CA ILE A 272 6.89 12.78 18.13
C ILE A 272 8.33 13.21 17.80
N PHE A 273 8.52 14.36 17.18
CA PHE A 273 9.84 14.84 16.73
C PHE A 273 10.62 15.63 17.79
N ALA A 274 9.98 16.11 18.85
CA ALA A 274 10.61 16.98 19.85
C ALA A 274 11.92 16.39 20.38
N GLY A 275 13.04 17.11 20.17
CA GLY A 275 14.38 16.72 20.63
C GLY A 275 15.04 15.56 19.88
N LEU A 276 14.45 15.05 18.78
CA LEU A 276 15.12 14.11 17.88
C LEU A 276 15.97 14.89 16.86
N PRO A 277 17.12 14.35 16.43
CA PRO A 277 17.98 14.96 15.41
C PRO A 277 17.40 14.71 14.00
N ILE A 278 16.14 15.12 13.81
CA ILE A 278 15.40 15.02 12.54
C ILE A 278 15.04 16.42 12.09
N THR A 279 15.47 16.79 10.91
CA THR A 279 15.03 18.03 10.27
C THR A 279 13.73 17.80 9.54
N TRP A 280 12.64 18.42 9.98
CA TRP A 280 11.35 18.29 9.33
C TRP A 280 10.98 19.57 8.60
N LEU A 281 10.66 19.42 7.33
CA LEU A 281 10.30 20.51 6.44
C LEU A 281 8.78 20.68 6.41
N VAL A 282 8.33 21.88 6.73
CA VAL A 282 6.89 22.21 6.76
C VAL A 282 6.65 23.42 5.86
N ASP A 283 6.40 23.15 4.58
CA ASP A 283 6.29 24.16 3.53
C ASP A 283 7.59 24.98 3.39
N GLU A 284 8.73 24.31 3.37
CA GLU A 284 10.06 24.88 3.37
C GLU A 284 10.98 24.21 2.33
N ALA A 285 12.04 24.93 1.96
CA ALA A 285 13.13 24.38 1.17
C ALA A 285 14.47 24.60 1.90
N ALA A 286 15.33 23.60 1.85
CA ALA A 286 16.67 23.64 2.43
C ALA A 286 17.72 23.18 1.42
N GLU A 287 18.91 23.79 1.48
CA GLU A 287 20.09 23.29 0.78
C GLU A 287 20.88 22.38 1.72
N VAL A 288 21.32 21.24 1.21
CA VAL A 288 22.07 20.23 1.95
C VAL A 288 23.30 19.87 1.16
N GLU A 289 24.43 19.84 1.82
CA GLU A 289 25.68 19.35 1.26
C GLU A 289 26.11 18.06 1.94
N VAL A 290 26.24 16.99 1.16
CA VAL A 290 26.66 15.68 1.66
C VAL A 290 27.66 15.08 0.69
N LYS A 291 28.84 14.68 1.17
CA LYS A 291 29.93 14.12 0.35
C LYS A 291 30.29 14.99 -0.86
N GLY A 292 30.22 16.31 -0.70
CA GLY A 292 30.48 17.28 -1.74
C GLY A 292 29.34 17.44 -2.77
N HIS A 293 28.24 16.71 -2.65
CA HIS A 293 27.05 16.91 -3.48
C HIS A 293 26.13 17.95 -2.84
N ARG A 294 25.73 18.95 -3.61
CA ARG A 294 24.72 19.92 -3.21
C ARG A 294 23.35 19.47 -3.69
N LEU A 295 22.41 19.35 -2.76
CA LEU A 295 21.01 18.99 -2.99
C LEU A 295 20.12 20.13 -2.50
N ARG A 296 19.01 20.35 -3.17
CA ARG A 296 17.92 21.20 -2.67
C ARG A 296 16.72 20.34 -2.34
N LEU A 297 16.40 20.26 -1.06
CA LEU A 297 15.24 19.55 -0.56
C LEU A 297 14.06 20.52 -0.46
N ILE A 298 12.91 20.13 -0.99
CA ILE A 298 11.66 20.88 -0.90
C ILE A 298 10.69 20.01 -0.15
N GLY A 299 10.25 20.44 1.04
CA GLY A 299 9.27 19.72 1.84
C GLY A 299 7.93 20.43 1.83
N ILE A 300 6.90 19.76 1.38
CA ILE A 300 5.52 20.26 1.38
C ILE A 300 4.70 19.41 2.34
N ARG A 301 4.00 20.07 3.25
CA ARG A 301 3.02 19.44 4.13
C ARG A 301 1.82 18.96 3.32
N CYS A 302 1.41 17.72 3.52
CA CYS A 302 0.18 17.21 2.93
C CYS A 302 -1.04 17.75 3.71
N THR A 303 -1.86 18.57 3.06
CA THR A 303 -3.08 19.12 3.68
C THR A 303 -4.36 18.45 3.17
N ALA A 304 -4.24 17.49 2.24
CA ALA A 304 -5.34 16.91 1.45
C ALA A 304 -6.07 17.92 0.53
N ASP A 305 -5.64 19.18 0.50
CA ASP A 305 -6.04 20.20 -0.50
C ASP A 305 -4.91 20.36 -1.52
N HIS A 306 -4.94 19.57 -2.59
CA HIS A 306 -3.90 19.57 -3.63
C HIS A 306 -3.72 20.92 -4.31
N ARG A 307 -4.72 21.79 -4.30
CA ARG A 307 -4.60 23.16 -4.84
C ARG A 307 -3.71 24.00 -3.94
N ARG A 308 -3.99 24.00 -2.64
CA ARG A 308 -3.21 24.71 -1.63
C ARG A 308 -1.77 24.21 -1.58
N ASP A 309 -1.60 22.88 -1.54
CA ASP A 309 -0.27 22.25 -1.52
C ASP A 309 0.51 22.57 -2.79
N GLY A 310 -0.18 22.60 -3.96
CA GLY A 310 0.39 22.98 -5.25
C GLY A 310 0.80 24.46 -5.31
N GLU A 311 0.05 25.38 -4.69
CA GLU A 311 0.42 26.81 -4.59
C GLU A 311 1.71 26.98 -3.78
N ARG A 312 1.87 26.22 -2.68
CA ARG A 312 3.12 26.17 -1.90
C ARG A 312 4.28 25.62 -2.70
N LEU A 313 4.04 24.53 -3.43
CA LEU A 313 5.07 23.95 -4.29
C LEU A 313 5.51 24.93 -5.38
N ARG A 314 4.60 25.71 -6.01
CA ARG A 314 4.99 26.74 -6.99
C ARG A 314 5.88 27.82 -6.36
N GLN A 315 5.55 28.29 -5.18
CA GLN A 315 6.34 29.31 -4.47
C GLN A 315 7.77 28.84 -4.19
N LEU A 316 7.92 27.61 -3.72
CA LEU A 316 9.22 27.06 -3.35
C LEU A 316 9.99 26.49 -4.54
N GLY A 317 9.30 25.85 -5.48
CA GLY A 317 9.92 25.17 -6.63
C GLY A 317 10.51 26.13 -7.66
N SER A 318 9.89 27.32 -7.85
CA SER A 318 10.40 28.33 -8.78
C SER A 318 11.58 29.14 -8.23
N ALA A 319 11.82 29.13 -6.93
CA ALA A 319 12.83 29.97 -6.27
C ALA A 319 14.24 29.36 -6.25
N GLY A 320 14.45 28.15 -6.79
CA GLY A 320 15.73 27.45 -6.66
C GLY A 320 16.59 27.45 -7.93
N PRO A 321 17.92 27.30 -7.78
CA PRO A 321 18.82 27.22 -8.91
C PRO A 321 18.62 25.89 -9.66
N HIS A 322 18.43 25.95 -10.98
CA HIS A 322 18.29 24.75 -11.82
C HIS A 322 19.59 23.91 -11.93
N SER A 323 20.71 24.45 -11.49
CA SER A 323 22.01 23.77 -11.48
C SER A 323 22.19 22.79 -10.31
N VAL A 324 21.32 22.82 -9.31
CA VAL A 324 21.32 21.94 -8.14
C VAL A 324 20.24 20.88 -8.29
N LEU A 325 20.53 19.64 -7.87
CA LEU A 325 19.55 18.56 -7.88
C LEU A 325 18.42 18.88 -6.88
N GLN A 326 17.19 19.01 -7.37
CA GLN A 326 16.02 19.33 -6.59
C GLN A 326 15.22 18.07 -6.27
N ILE A 327 14.97 17.82 -4.97
CA ILE A 327 14.21 16.67 -4.48
C ILE A 327 12.99 17.18 -3.73
N LEU A 328 11.81 16.83 -4.21
CA LEU A 328 10.54 17.09 -3.52
C LEU A 328 10.23 15.93 -2.58
N LEU A 329 10.08 16.23 -1.30
CA LEU A 329 9.50 15.36 -0.31
C LEU A 329 8.04 15.78 -0.11
N TYR A 330 7.12 14.98 -0.58
CA TYR A 330 5.69 15.21 -0.41
C TYR A 330 4.97 13.87 -0.34
N HIS A 331 4.10 13.72 0.66
CA HIS A 331 3.49 12.43 0.99
C HIS A 331 2.69 11.81 -0.17
N SER A 332 1.88 12.59 -0.87
CA SER A 332 1.05 12.11 -1.98
C SER A 332 1.75 12.22 -3.33
N PRO A 333 1.52 11.29 -4.29
CA PRO A 333 2.02 11.43 -5.66
C PRO A 333 1.31 12.51 -6.48
N ASP A 334 0.24 13.10 -5.95
CA ASP A 334 -0.70 13.92 -6.72
C ASP A 334 -0.13 15.27 -7.19
N LEU A 335 0.98 15.75 -6.60
CA LEU A 335 1.69 16.94 -7.08
C LEU A 335 2.71 16.65 -8.19
N PHE A 336 2.91 15.40 -8.62
CA PHE A 336 3.92 15.08 -9.61
C PHE A 336 3.75 15.79 -10.95
N PRO A 337 2.53 15.95 -11.52
CA PRO A 337 2.36 16.73 -12.75
C PRO A 337 2.90 18.16 -12.65
N LEU A 338 2.67 18.81 -11.51
CA LEU A 338 3.17 20.16 -11.21
C LEU A 338 4.69 20.16 -10.93
N ALA A 339 5.18 19.18 -10.16
CA ALA A 339 6.61 19.06 -9.89
C ALA A 339 7.41 18.94 -11.19
N ALA A 340 6.90 18.19 -12.15
CA ALA A 340 7.52 18.05 -13.48
C ALA A 340 7.45 19.36 -14.30
N GLU A 341 6.38 20.15 -14.20
CA GLU A 341 6.27 21.47 -14.85
C GLU A 341 7.27 22.47 -14.27
N LEU A 342 7.56 22.37 -12.97
CA LEU A 342 8.54 23.20 -12.27
C LEU A 342 9.99 22.70 -12.46
N GLY A 343 10.22 21.59 -13.18
CA GLY A 343 11.55 21.04 -13.43
C GLY A 343 12.22 20.42 -12.20
N ILE A 344 11.42 19.97 -11.21
CA ILE A 344 11.92 19.23 -10.05
C ILE A 344 12.41 17.85 -10.51
N ASP A 345 13.63 17.49 -10.13
CA ASP A 345 14.30 16.30 -10.65
C ASP A 345 13.73 15.00 -10.11
N LEU A 346 13.46 14.96 -8.78
CA LEU A 346 12.98 13.79 -8.09
C LEU A 346 11.85 14.16 -7.12
N HIS A 347 10.73 13.48 -7.23
CA HIS A 347 9.64 13.54 -6.26
C HIS A 347 9.54 12.19 -5.54
N LEU A 348 9.67 12.19 -4.23
CA LEU A 348 9.51 11.03 -3.37
C LEU A 348 8.15 11.09 -2.66
N ALA A 349 7.34 10.05 -2.84
CA ALA A 349 5.99 9.96 -2.30
C ALA A 349 5.67 8.57 -1.75
N GLY A 350 4.67 8.49 -0.89
CA GLY A 350 4.05 7.27 -0.38
C GLY A 350 2.55 7.27 -0.60
N HIS A 351 1.78 7.24 0.50
CA HIS A 351 0.33 7.42 0.57
C HIS A 351 -0.54 6.30 -0.03
N THR A 352 -0.13 5.73 -1.15
CA THR A 352 -0.94 4.76 -1.90
C THR A 352 -0.83 3.34 -1.35
N HIS A 353 0.23 3.04 -0.61
CA HIS A 353 0.61 1.69 -0.18
C HIS A 353 0.69 0.65 -1.32
N GLY A 354 0.80 1.10 -2.57
CA GLY A 354 0.60 0.23 -3.72
C GLY A 354 -0.81 -0.36 -3.79
N GLY A 355 -1.77 0.21 -3.04
CA GLY A 355 -3.14 -0.28 -2.87
C GLY A 355 -3.31 -1.36 -1.80
N GLN A 356 -2.29 -1.72 -1.06
CA GLN A 356 -2.21 -2.81 -0.06
C GLN A 356 -2.68 -4.18 -0.57
N LEU A 357 -3.83 -4.25 -1.24
CA LEU A 357 -4.39 -5.44 -1.87
C LEU A 357 -4.39 -5.27 -3.38
N ARG A 358 -3.67 -6.13 -4.08
CA ARG A 358 -3.52 -6.10 -5.53
C ARG A 358 -3.99 -7.40 -6.15
N LEU A 359 -4.50 -7.32 -7.37
CA LEU A 359 -4.76 -8.52 -8.18
C LEU A 359 -3.68 -8.67 -9.25
N PRO A 360 -3.33 -9.92 -9.61
CA PRO A 360 -2.44 -10.16 -10.74
C PRO A 360 -2.98 -9.46 -12.00
N LEU A 361 -2.11 -8.84 -12.78
CA LEU A 361 -2.40 -8.10 -14.01
C LEU A 361 -3.25 -6.84 -13.85
N PHE A 362 -4.11 -6.77 -12.84
CA PHE A 362 -4.97 -5.60 -12.59
C PHE A 362 -4.26 -4.53 -11.75
N GLY A 363 -3.37 -4.92 -10.83
CA GLY A 363 -2.72 -4.01 -9.88
C GLY A 363 -3.59 -3.70 -8.65
N ALA A 364 -3.47 -2.52 -8.10
CA ALA A 364 -4.21 -2.08 -6.92
C ALA A 364 -5.73 -2.16 -7.12
N LEU A 365 -6.45 -2.70 -6.13
CA LEU A 365 -7.92 -2.66 -6.11
C LEU A 365 -8.42 -1.24 -5.86
N VAL A 366 -7.79 -0.54 -4.91
CA VAL A 366 -8.11 0.84 -4.52
C VAL A 366 -6.81 1.54 -4.19
N THR A 367 -6.72 2.84 -4.45
CA THR A 367 -5.66 3.71 -3.95
C THR A 367 -6.28 4.96 -3.31
N SER A 368 -5.56 5.60 -2.40
CA SER A 368 -5.96 6.84 -1.74
C SER A 368 -5.61 8.10 -2.55
N ALA A 369 -4.83 7.99 -3.64
CA ALA A 369 -4.41 9.11 -4.47
C ALA A 369 -5.54 9.64 -5.35
N ALA A 370 -5.55 10.97 -5.62
CA ALA A 370 -6.53 11.63 -6.48
C ALA A 370 -6.46 11.14 -7.94
N PHE A 371 -5.26 10.83 -8.44
CA PHE A 371 -5.06 10.22 -9.74
C PHE A 371 -5.30 8.70 -9.75
N TRP A 372 -5.82 8.17 -8.65
CA TRP A 372 -6.16 6.77 -8.47
C TRP A 372 -5.02 5.83 -8.89
N LYS A 373 -5.22 4.98 -9.88
CA LYS A 373 -4.26 3.95 -10.31
C LYS A 373 -3.10 4.49 -11.16
N ARG A 374 -3.11 5.77 -11.53
CA ARG A 374 -2.08 6.34 -12.40
C ARG A 374 -0.69 6.31 -11.76
N TYR A 375 -0.62 6.53 -10.44
CA TYR A 375 0.61 6.55 -9.65
C TYR A 375 0.48 5.63 -8.45
N GLU A 376 0.23 4.33 -8.68
CA GLU A 376 -0.08 3.41 -7.59
C GLU A 376 1.17 2.94 -6.82
N ALA A 377 2.30 2.68 -7.47
CA ALA A 377 3.59 2.36 -6.84
C ALA A 377 4.72 2.31 -7.85
N GLY A 378 5.96 2.53 -7.39
CA GLY A 378 7.16 2.41 -8.21
C GLY A 378 7.55 3.71 -8.92
N ARG A 379 8.33 3.58 -10.00
CA ARG A 379 8.94 4.70 -10.72
C ARG A 379 8.07 5.17 -11.89
N TYR A 380 7.86 6.49 -11.96
CA TYR A 380 7.22 7.19 -13.08
C TYR A 380 8.14 8.29 -13.59
N ARG A 381 7.97 8.69 -14.86
CA ARG A 381 8.77 9.75 -15.49
C ARG A 381 7.87 10.68 -16.31
N LYS A 382 8.12 12.00 -16.20
CA LYS A 382 7.54 13.04 -17.08
C LYS A 382 8.65 14.02 -17.44
N GLY A 383 9.07 14.03 -18.71
CA GLY A 383 10.25 14.77 -19.13
C GLY A 383 11.53 14.28 -18.44
N THR A 384 12.25 15.20 -17.81
CA THR A 384 13.43 14.89 -16.97
C THR A 384 13.09 14.49 -15.55
N SER A 385 11.88 14.81 -15.08
CA SER A 385 11.44 14.59 -13.70
C SER A 385 11.05 13.13 -13.46
N ILE A 386 11.42 12.63 -12.28
CA ILE A 386 11.13 11.28 -11.82
C ILE A 386 10.26 11.38 -10.56
N LEU A 387 9.19 10.58 -10.52
CA LEU A 387 8.44 10.29 -9.31
C LEU A 387 8.78 8.87 -8.88
N TYR A 388 9.00 8.67 -7.60
CA TYR A 388 8.96 7.35 -6.98
C TYR A 388 7.88 7.29 -5.91
N VAL A 389 6.94 6.35 -6.07
CA VAL A 389 5.86 6.11 -5.11
C VAL A 389 6.17 4.83 -4.33
N SER A 390 6.50 4.99 -3.05
CA SER A 390 6.76 3.86 -2.16
C SER A 390 5.49 3.11 -1.82
N ARG A 391 5.59 1.79 -1.67
CA ARG A 391 4.51 0.96 -1.10
C ARG A 391 4.37 1.14 0.42
N GLY A 392 5.27 1.90 1.04
CA GLY A 392 5.27 2.11 2.48
C GLY A 392 5.70 0.89 3.30
N ILE A 393 5.97 1.12 4.58
CA ILE A 393 6.46 0.10 5.52
C ILE A 393 5.30 -0.54 6.27
N GLY A 394 4.38 0.26 6.79
CA GLY A 394 3.27 -0.18 7.63
C GLY A 394 2.08 -0.75 6.87
N VAL A 395 0.99 -0.93 7.57
CA VAL A 395 -0.31 -1.34 7.03
C VAL A 395 -1.34 -0.31 7.46
N ALA A 396 -1.85 0.46 6.52
CA ALA A 396 -2.84 1.50 6.81
C ALA A 396 -4.21 0.91 7.17
N GLY A 397 -4.98 1.67 7.94
CA GLY A 397 -6.39 1.42 8.22
C GLY A 397 -6.75 1.56 9.70
N LYS A 398 -7.99 2.00 9.97
CA LYS A 398 -8.58 2.05 11.32
C LYS A 398 -9.45 0.84 11.58
N GLY A 399 -10.39 0.58 10.69
CA GLY A 399 -11.32 -0.54 10.77
C GLY A 399 -11.22 -1.53 9.61
N VAL A 400 -10.32 -1.31 8.68
CA VAL A 400 -10.13 -2.18 7.50
C VAL A 400 -9.18 -3.33 7.79
N PRO A 401 -9.18 -4.38 6.96
CA PRO A 401 -8.26 -5.51 7.10
C PRO A 401 -6.80 -5.06 7.12
N ARG A 402 -6.06 -5.49 8.13
CA ARG A 402 -4.63 -5.29 8.25
C ARG A 402 -3.90 -6.32 7.39
N ALA A 403 -3.94 -6.13 6.08
CA ALA A 403 -3.43 -7.10 5.13
C ALA A 403 -2.63 -6.42 4.01
N ARG A 404 -1.64 -7.14 3.48
CA ARG A 404 -0.96 -6.82 2.23
C ARG A 404 -0.99 -8.04 1.34
N PHE A 405 -1.32 -7.86 0.06
CA PHE A 405 -1.30 -8.92 -0.93
C PHE A 405 -0.76 -8.39 -2.26
N LEU A 406 0.36 -8.93 -2.72
CA LEU A 406 1.13 -8.47 -3.88
C LEU A 406 1.60 -7.00 -3.76
N ALA A 407 1.73 -6.51 -2.51
CA ALA A 407 2.20 -5.18 -2.17
C ALA A 407 3.08 -5.24 -0.90
N PRO A 408 4.20 -5.99 -0.92
CA PRO A 408 5.06 -6.15 0.25
C PRO A 408 5.59 -4.79 0.74
N PRO A 409 5.81 -4.63 2.07
CA PRO A 409 6.47 -3.47 2.64
C PRO A 409 7.79 -3.15 1.95
N GLU A 410 8.13 -1.87 1.83
CA GLU A 410 9.25 -1.42 0.99
C GLU A 410 10.14 -0.40 1.70
N VAL A 411 11.44 -0.63 1.63
CA VAL A 411 12.51 0.36 1.82
C VAL A 411 13.05 0.72 0.44
N VAL A 412 13.08 2.00 0.09
CA VAL A 412 13.61 2.43 -1.21
C VAL A 412 15.05 2.90 -1.02
N PHE A 413 15.98 2.20 -1.62
CA PHE A 413 17.41 2.54 -1.65
C PHE A 413 17.72 3.29 -2.94
N ILE A 414 18.11 4.56 -2.84
CA ILE A 414 18.37 5.42 -3.98
C ILE A 414 19.88 5.68 -4.07
N LEU A 415 20.46 5.33 -5.18
CA LEU A 415 21.85 5.63 -5.49
C LEU A 415 21.89 6.84 -6.45
N LEU A 416 22.33 7.97 -5.92
CA LEU A 416 22.50 9.20 -6.71
C LEU A 416 23.95 9.27 -7.20
N THR A 417 24.14 9.41 -8.53
CA THR A 417 25.45 9.42 -9.18
C THR A 417 25.59 10.57 -10.17
N SER A 418 26.81 11.04 -10.39
CA SER A 418 27.10 11.82 -11.59
C SER A 418 27.15 10.90 -12.81
N PRO A 419 26.77 11.37 -14.02
CA PRO A 419 26.91 10.56 -15.22
C PRO A 419 28.37 10.17 -15.44
N ALA A 420 28.60 8.94 -15.92
CA ALA A 420 29.93 8.56 -16.40
C ALA A 420 30.40 9.54 -17.50
N PRO A 421 31.69 9.87 -17.57
CA PRO A 421 32.22 10.63 -18.68
C PRO A 421 31.80 9.95 -19.99
N LYS A 422 31.24 10.70 -20.93
CA LYS A 422 31.07 10.18 -22.27
C LYS A 422 32.46 9.83 -22.79
N GLU A 423 32.73 8.58 -23.09
CA GLU A 423 33.94 8.21 -23.85
C GLU A 423 33.95 9.07 -25.11
N SER A 424 35.01 9.85 -25.26
CA SER A 424 35.22 10.57 -26.50
C SER A 424 35.39 9.52 -27.62
N PRO A 425 34.67 9.65 -28.75
CA PRO A 425 34.90 8.75 -29.86
C PRO A 425 36.42 8.78 -30.16
N ASP A 426 37.01 7.60 -30.13
CA ASP A 426 38.41 7.34 -30.37
C ASP A 426 38.84 8.11 -31.63
N ARG A 427 39.70 9.12 -31.46
CA ARG A 427 40.36 9.75 -32.59
C ARG A 427 41.44 8.75 -33.05
N SER A 428 40.99 7.79 -33.86
CA SER A 428 41.94 6.98 -34.62
C SER A 428 42.96 7.93 -35.29
N PRO A 429 44.26 7.73 -35.12
CA PRO A 429 45.24 8.59 -35.77
C PRO A 429 45.10 8.43 -37.28
N LEU A 430 44.93 9.56 -37.96
CA LEU A 430 45.06 9.62 -39.41
C LEU A 430 46.43 9.06 -39.77
N THR A 431 46.49 7.85 -40.29
CA THR A 431 47.66 7.31 -40.98
C THR A 431 47.85 8.10 -42.25
N THR A 432 48.75 9.07 -42.20
CA THR A 432 49.30 9.71 -43.39
C THR A 432 50.23 8.68 -44.03
N ASN A 433 49.75 8.00 -45.06
CA ASN A 433 50.63 7.34 -46.02
C ASN A 433 51.13 8.40 -46.96
N GLY A 434 52.48 8.66 -46.91
CA GLY A 434 53.30 9.33 -47.93
C GLY A 434 53.82 8.31 -48.94
#